data_723f9953c36f25bcfbec801dbc37d006
#
_entry.id   723f9953c36f25bcfbec801dbc37d006
#
_cell.length_a   1.000
_cell.length_b   1.000
_cell.length_c   1.000
_cell.angle_alpha   90.00
_cell.angle_beta   90.00
_cell.angle_gamma   90.00
#
_symmetry.space_group_name_H-M   'P 1'
#
loop_
_entity.id
_entity.type
_entity.pdbx_description
1 polymer ?
#
loop_
_entity_poly.entity_id
_entity_poly.type
_entity_poly.pdbx_seq_one_letter_code
_entity_poly.pdbx_strand_id
1 'polypeptide(L)'
;MDYKNLSLLELQELISSGKTTNTEIYSYFLNRTQELNDSLNAFITLPTSSEANWLPVAVKDIFCEVGIRTTACSKMLENFVPPYESTVTENMKKSGFVSFGKTNMDEFAMGWSGENSAFGPARNPWDPTRIPGGSSSGSAVAVAAGLVPVALGTDTGGSIRQPASMCGIVGFKPTYGRNSRYGVMAMASSLDTPGYFTRTVRDAGLLYVSTAWHDPKDATSLTEKVSIDESIWTRQDLKGLKIGIPKEYFIDGIDPGVRAAIDGAIAKIRDMWAEVIEVSLPHTEHGVSVYYTVCPAEVASNLARYDGIRFGTLANGGNNIIENRSAWLGDEIKRRSLVGSYVLSSGFYDAYYKKASAVRELIRQDFATVFAQVDVIITPTAPTVAWKIGEKWADPLSLYLEDIFTIPASLAGVPGLTVPVGYASPKDDSSIELPVGMQILGPVLGEEKVLMVGNVIEQAMKEVVGSKKPKVW
;
A
#
# COMPACT_ATOMS: atom_id res chain seq x y z
N MET A 1 -23.83 -18.40 -4.62
CA MET A 1 -22.80 -18.11 -5.66
C MET A 1 -21.49 -17.84 -4.96
N ASP A 2 -20.34 -18.18 -5.57
CA ASP A 2 -19.00 -17.91 -4.98
C ASP A 2 -18.51 -16.56 -5.53
N TYR A 3 -18.39 -15.55 -4.66
CA TYR A 3 -17.98 -14.19 -5.05
C TYR A 3 -16.51 -13.87 -4.75
N LYS A 4 -15.79 -14.77 -4.04
CA LYS A 4 -14.43 -14.48 -3.53
C LYS A 4 -13.41 -14.10 -4.60
N ASN A 5 -13.62 -14.56 -5.85
CA ASN A 5 -12.70 -14.36 -6.97
C ASN A 5 -13.14 -13.27 -7.94
N LEU A 6 -14.34 -12.73 -7.77
CA LEU A 6 -14.90 -11.77 -8.71
C LEU A 6 -14.28 -10.38 -8.49
N SER A 7 -14.01 -9.70 -9.59
CA SER A 7 -13.65 -8.29 -9.60
C SER A 7 -14.85 -7.42 -9.20
N LEU A 8 -14.59 -6.17 -8.85
CA LEU A 8 -15.64 -5.21 -8.51
C LEU A 8 -16.61 -5.01 -9.68
N LEU A 9 -16.08 -4.96 -10.91
CA LEU A 9 -16.89 -4.82 -12.11
C LEU A 9 -17.77 -6.04 -12.37
N GLU A 10 -17.24 -7.26 -12.22
CA GLU A 10 -18.05 -8.49 -12.37
C GLU A 10 -19.18 -8.54 -11.33
N LEU A 11 -18.93 -8.08 -10.11
CA LEU A 11 -19.97 -7.96 -9.08
C LEU A 11 -21.04 -6.94 -9.48
N GLN A 12 -20.67 -5.79 -10.04
CA GLN A 12 -21.60 -4.78 -10.56
C GLN A 12 -22.45 -5.31 -11.73
N GLU A 13 -21.85 -6.10 -12.62
CA GLU A 13 -22.57 -6.75 -13.73
C GLU A 13 -23.58 -7.79 -13.23
N LEU A 14 -23.24 -8.56 -12.21
CA LEU A 14 -24.18 -9.52 -11.60
C LEU A 14 -25.38 -8.81 -10.96
N ILE A 15 -25.14 -7.68 -10.27
CA ILE A 15 -26.20 -6.87 -9.68
C ILE A 15 -27.09 -6.26 -10.77
N SER A 16 -26.51 -5.61 -11.78
CA SER A 16 -27.24 -4.95 -12.85
C SER A 16 -28.07 -5.92 -13.69
N SER A 17 -27.59 -7.17 -13.84
CA SER A 17 -28.34 -8.26 -14.52
C SER A 17 -29.36 -8.95 -13.63
N GLY A 18 -29.53 -8.56 -12.38
CA GLY A 18 -30.48 -9.16 -11.43
C GLY A 18 -30.12 -10.57 -10.96
N LYS A 19 -28.87 -11.03 -11.18
CA LYS A 19 -28.40 -12.36 -10.77
C LYS A 19 -28.01 -12.43 -9.29
N THR A 20 -27.80 -11.28 -8.64
CA THR A 20 -27.51 -11.14 -7.21
C THR A 20 -27.88 -9.75 -6.72
N THR A 21 -27.78 -9.53 -5.42
CA THR A 21 -28.03 -8.25 -4.76
C THR A 21 -26.80 -7.79 -3.96
N ASN A 22 -26.70 -6.49 -3.68
CA ASN A 22 -25.65 -5.96 -2.78
C ASN A 22 -25.68 -6.65 -1.41
N THR A 23 -26.87 -6.93 -0.88
CA THR A 23 -27.05 -7.60 0.41
C THR A 23 -26.52 -9.04 0.40
N GLU A 24 -26.74 -9.79 -0.68
CA GLU A 24 -26.20 -11.16 -0.82
C GLU A 24 -24.66 -11.14 -0.90
N ILE A 25 -24.10 -10.21 -1.68
CA ILE A 25 -22.64 -10.03 -1.81
C ILE A 25 -22.04 -9.63 -0.45
N TYR A 26 -22.62 -8.66 0.23
CA TYR A 26 -22.16 -8.22 1.55
C TYR A 26 -22.21 -9.37 2.56
N SER A 27 -23.32 -10.09 2.63
CA SER A 27 -23.49 -11.23 3.54
C SER A 27 -22.50 -12.35 3.26
N TYR A 28 -22.20 -12.61 2.00
CA TYR A 28 -21.17 -13.58 1.62
C TYR A 28 -19.80 -13.21 2.18
N PHE A 29 -19.35 -11.97 1.97
CA PHE A 29 -18.07 -11.51 2.47
C PHE A 29 -18.02 -11.43 3.99
N LEU A 30 -19.13 -11.07 4.64
CA LEU A 30 -19.26 -11.05 6.09
C LEU A 30 -19.07 -12.45 6.69
N ASN A 31 -19.79 -13.44 6.18
CA ASN A 31 -19.69 -14.83 6.64
C ASN A 31 -18.27 -15.36 6.43
N ARG A 32 -17.66 -15.13 5.28
CA ARG A 32 -16.30 -15.55 4.98
C ARG A 32 -15.28 -14.85 5.89
N THR A 33 -15.48 -13.58 6.20
CA THR A 33 -14.63 -12.85 7.14
C THR A 33 -14.74 -13.42 8.55
N GLN A 34 -15.94 -13.72 9.03
CA GLN A 34 -16.15 -14.35 10.33
C GLN A 34 -15.48 -15.73 10.44
N GLU A 35 -15.49 -16.50 9.35
CA GLU A 35 -14.85 -17.82 9.28
C GLU A 35 -13.31 -17.75 9.35
N LEU A 36 -12.70 -16.80 8.64
CA LEU A 36 -11.26 -16.80 8.39
C LEU A 36 -10.46 -15.77 9.20
N ASN A 37 -11.11 -14.73 9.76
CA ASN A 37 -10.37 -13.63 10.39
C ASN A 37 -9.54 -14.06 11.60
N ASP A 38 -10.00 -15.02 12.41
CA ASP A 38 -9.24 -15.51 13.56
C ASP A 38 -7.90 -16.13 13.15
N SER A 39 -7.84 -16.75 11.98
CA SER A 39 -6.61 -17.35 11.44
C SER A 39 -5.73 -16.36 10.68
N LEU A 40 -6.31 -15.33 10.04
CA LEU A 40 -5.62 -14.37 9.20
C LEU A 40 -5.33 -13.04 9.88
N ASN A 41 -6.10 -12.67 10.90
CA ASN A 41 -6.03 -11.39 11.61
C ASN A 41 -6.02 -10.19 10.65
N ALA A 42 -6.87 -10.25 9.60
CA ALA A 42 -6.97 -9.22 8.57
C ALA A 42 -7.73 -7.98 9.06
N PHE A 43 -8.73 -8.17 9.92
CA PHE A 43 -9.56 -7.11 10.48
C PHE A 43 -9.40 -7.03 11.99
N ILE A 44 -9.31 -5.82 12.55
CA ILE A 44 -9.29 -5.54 13.99
C ILE A 44 -10.62 -4.98 14.49
N THR A 45 -11.46 -4.46 13.59
CA THR A 45 -12.86 -4.14 13.84
C THR A 45 -13.67 -4.74 12.70
N LEU A 46 -14.46 -5.75 13.04
CA LEU A 46 -15.31 -6.44 12.07
C LEU A 46 -16.49 -5.55 11.64
N PRO A 47 -16.99 -5.72 10.42
CA PRO A 47 -18.20 -5.06 9.98
C PRO A 47 -19.40 -5.47 10.83
N THR A 48 -20.28 -4.53 11.15
CA THR A 48 -21.42 -4.74 12.06
C THR A 48 -22.77 -4.77 11.34
N SER A 49 -22.84 -4.32 10.07
CA SER A 49 -24.09 -4.20 9.31
C SER A 49 -24.24 -5.28 8.26
N SER A 50 -25.40 -5.92 8.23
CA SER A 50 -25.85 -6.80 7.14
C SER A 50 -26.73 -6.05 6.10
N GLU A 51 -27.04 -4.80 6.34
CA GLU A 51 -27.90 -3.99 5.47
C GLU A 51 -27.08 -3.12 4.52
N ALA A 52 -26.29 -3.77 3.66
CA ALA A 52 -25.52 -3.03 2.66
C ALA A 52 -26.28 -2.92 1.35
N ASN A 53 -26.68 -1.70 1.00
CA ASN A 53 -27.19 -1.38 -0.33
C ASN A 53 -26.09 -1.10 -1.34
N TRP A 54 -24.81 -1.33 -0.96
CA TRP A 54 -23.63 -0.95 -1.70
C TRP A 54 -22.53 -2.00 -1.63
N LEU A 55 -21.59 -1.98 -2.58
CA LEU A 55 -20.46 -2.91 -2.58
C LEU A 55 -19.47 -2.62 -1.45
N PRO A 56 -18.96 -3.66 -0.77
CA PRO A 56 -18.10 -3.52 0.39
C PRO A 56 -16.66 -3.13 0.01
N VAL A 57 -16.08 -2.19 0.77
CA VAL A 57 -14.68 -1.79 0.72
C VAL A 57 -14.08 -1.89 2.12
N ALA A 58 -13.04 -2.69 2.31
CA ALA A 58 -12.34 -2.73 3.58
C ALA A 58 -11.48 -1.46 3.77
N VAL A 59 -11.42 -0.96 4.99
CA VAL A 59 -10.79 0.34 5.28
C VAL A 59 -9.61 0.16 6.24
N LYS A 60 -8.40 0.52 5.83
CA LYS A 60 -7.22 0.48 6.71
C LYS A 60 -7.48 1.29 7.98
N ASP A 61 -7.08 0.79 9.13
CA ASP A 61 -7.41 1.36 10.45
C ASP A 61 -6.71 2.69 10.76
N ILE A 62 -6.26 3.39 9.75
CA ILE A 62 -5.70 4.75 9.82
C ILE A 62 -6.67 5.83 9.30
N PHE A 63 -7.70 5.43 8.55
CA PHE A 63 -8.74 6.34 8.07
C PHE A 63 -9.80 6.55 9.16
N CYS A 64 -10.01 7.79 9.57
CA CYS A 64 -11.07 8.15 10.48
C CYS A 64 -12.44 8.02 9.80
N GLU A 65 -13.36 7.33 10.46
CA GLU A 65 -14.76 7.20 10.05
C GLU A 65 -15.67 7.53 11.23
N VAL A 66 -16.67 8.37 11.01
CA VAL A 66 -17.60 8.80 12.08
C VAL A 66 -18.24 7.59 12.74
N GLY A 67 -18.11 7.53 14.07
CA GLY A 67 -18.75 6.49 14.87
C GLY A 67 -18.12 5.09 14.78
N ILE A 68 -17.05 4.90 13.99
CA ILE A 68 -16.36 3.62 13.85
C ILE A 68 -15.00 3.68 14.56
N ARG A 69 -14.75 2.75 15.48
CA ARG A 69 -13.48 2.64 16.19
C ARG A 69 -12.30 2.64 15.22
N THR A 70 -11.34 3.53 15.41
CA THR A 70 -10.17 3.72 14.54
C THR A 70 -8.93 3.90 15.42
N THR A 71 -8.04 2.91 15.40
CA THR A 71 -6.95 2.82 16.39
C THR A 71 -5.56 3.04 15.82
N ALA A 72 -5.41 3.10 14.49
CA ALA A 72 -4.12 3.00 13.80
C ALA A 72 -3.29 1.79 14.29
N CYS A 73 -3.95 0.73 14.70
CA CYS A 73 -3.40 -0.48 15.32
C CYS A 73 -2.48 -0.21 16.52
N SER A 74 -2.75 0.84 17.29
CA SER A 74 -2.05 1.25 18.52
C SER A 74 -2.92 1.11 19.75
N LYS A 75 -2.33 0.62 20.84
CA LYS A 75 -3.00 0.65 22.17
C LYS A 75 -3.23 2.08 22.67
N MET A 76 -2.45 3.03 22.21
CA MET A 76 -2.63 4.46 22.48
C MET A 76 -4.03 4.96 22.07
N LEU A 77 -4.59 4.42 20.99
CA LEU A 77 -5.89 4.81 20.45
C LEU A 77 -6.93 3.67 20.49
N GLU A 78 -6.75 2.66 21.34
CA GLU A 78 -7.58 1.45 21.38
C GLU A 78 -9.08 1.73 21.43
N ASN A 79 -9.50 2.80 22.13
CA ASN A 79 -10.90 3.16 22.33
C ASN A 79 -11.32 4.41 21.55
N PHE A 80 -10.50 4.88 20.62
CA PHE A 80 -10.81 6.09 19.88
C PHE A 80 -11.89 5.85 18.83
N VAL A 81 -12.95 6.66 18.91
CA VAL A 81 -14.03 6.72 17.92
C VAL A 81 -14.06 8.14 17.35
N PRO A 82 -13.69 8.33 16.08
CA PRO A 82 -13.63 9.65 15.47
C PRO A 82 -14.99 10.34 15.40
N PRO A 83 -15.07 11.65 15.71
CA PRO A 83 -16.26 12.46 15.48
C PRO A 83 -16.30 13.07 14.06
N TYR A 84 -15.35 12.72 13.19
CA TYR A 84 -15.23 13.24 11.83
C TYR A 84 -14.84 12.13 10.86
N GLU A 85 -15.18 12.34 9.59
CA GLU A 85 -14.94 11.43 8.48
C GLU A 85 -13.67 11.82 7.72
N SER A 86 -12.90 10.84 7.24
CA SER A 86 -11.85 11.12 6.26
C SER A 86 -12.46 11.42 4.89
N THR A 87 -11.84 12.35 4.15
CA THR A 87 -12.36 12.73 2.82
C THR A 87 -12.39 11.54 1.86
N VAL A 88 -11.41 10.63 1.94
CA VAL A 88 -11.38 9.43 1.10
C VAL A 88 -12.57 8.52 1.37
N THR A 89 -12.90 8.24 2.65
CA THR A 89 -14.05 7.40 3.00
C THR A 89 -15.38 8.12 2.73
N GLU A 90 -15.43 9.43 2.90
CA GLU A 90 -16.60 10.25 2.51
C GLU A 90 -16.88 10.15 0.99
N ASN A 91 -15.84 10.31 0.16
CA ASN A 91 -15.97 10.21 -1.30
C ASN A 91 -16.33 8.79 -1.73
N MET A 92 -15.73 7.77 -1.11
CA MET A 92 -16.07 6.38 -1.30
C MET A 92 -17.56 6.12 -1.08
N LYS A 93 -18.09 6.58 0.05
CA LYS A 93 -19.53 6.44 0.39
C LYS A 93 -20.43 7.19 -0.58
N LYS A 94 -20.05 8.41 -1.00
CA LYS A 94 -20.78 9.19 -2.01
C LYS A 94 -20.80 8.52 -3.39
N SER A 95 -19.79 7.71 -3.68
CA SER A 95 -19.67 6.96 -4.95
C SER A 95 -20.37 5.59 -4.95
N GLY A 96 -21.12 5.29 -3.90
CA GLY A 96 -21.92 4.06 -3.86
C GLY A 96 -21.18 2.84 -3.33
N PHE A 97 -20.23 3.04 -2.43
CA PHE A 97 -19.56 1.99 -1.67
C PHE A 97 -19.89 2.07 -0.18
N VAL A 98 -19.70 0.96 0.53
CA VAL A 98 -19.89 0.89 1.97
C VAL A 98 -18.62 0.44 2.66
N SER A 99 -18.34 1.02 3.83
CA SER A 99 -17.24 0.57 4.68
C SER A 99 -17.49 -0.86 5.17
N PHE A 100 -16.46 -1.70 5.05
CA PHE A 100 -16.50 -3.10 5.46
C PHE A 100 -15.41 -3.37 6.49
N GLY A 101 -15.59 -2.83 7.68
CA GLY A 101 -14.68 -3.01 8.82
C GLY A 101 -13.32 -2.32 8.68
N LYS A 102 -12.52 -2.40 9.77
CA LYS A 102 -11.19 -1.77 9.85
C LYS A 102 -10.10 -2.84 9.78
N THR A 103 -9.24 -2.72 8.76
CA THR A 103 -8.18 -3.71 8.54
C THR A 103 -6.95 -3.45 9.40
N ASN A 104 -6.32 -4.55 9.78
CA ASN A 104 -5.06 -4.56 10.49
C ASN A 104 -3.93 -3.86 9.72
N MET A 105 -2.95 -3.35 10.43
CA MET A 105 -1.81 -2.62 9.87
C MET A 105 -0.66 -2.56 10.88
N ASP A 106 0.54 -2.24 10.43
CA ASP A 106 1.60 -1.84 11.35
C ASP A 106 1.19 -0.57 12.11
N GLU A 107 1.51 -0.50 13.40
CA GLU A 107 1.13 0.60 14.29
C GLU A 107 1.48 1.97 13.69
N PHE A 108 0.51 2.89 13.60
CA PHE A 108 0.64 4.21 12.95
C PHE A 108 1.29 4.17 11.56
N ALA A 109 1.08 3.10 10.80
CA ALA A 109 1.68 2.83 9.49
C ALA A 109 3.22 2.68 9.52
N MET A 110 3.83 2.42 10.66
CA MET A 110 5.28 2.27 10.85
C MET A 110 5.70 0.81 10.88
N GLY A 111 6.05 0.30 9.75
CA GLY A 111 6.49 -1.07 9.53
C GLY A 111 6.51 -1.42 8.05
N TRP A 112 6.94 -2.65 7.76
CA TRP A 112 7.06 -3.19 6.40
C TRP A 112 6.46 -4.57 6.27
N SER A 113 6.28 -5.21 7.40
CA SER A 113 5.99 -6.65 7.43
C SER A 113 4.55 -6.94 7.86
N GLY A 114 3.87 -5.98 8.52
CA GLY A 114 2.60 -6.21 9.18
C GLY A 114 2.75 -6.83 10.56
N GLU A 115 3.97 -6.88 11.12
CA GLU A 115 4.25 -7.48 12.42
C GLU A 115 4.14 -6.49 13.59
N ASN A 116 4.18 -5.18 13.32
CA ASN A 116 4.19 -4.13 14.37
C ASN A 116 2.79 -3.72 14.86
N SER A 117 1.76 -4.50 14.57
CA SER A 117 0.42 -4.23 15.09
C SER A 117 0.31 -4.54 16.59
N ALA A 118 -0.28 -3.63 17.36
CA ALA A 118 -0.60 -3.87 18.78
C ALA A 118 -1.69 -4.94 19.00
N PHE A 119 -2.33 -5.40 17.92
CA PHE A 119 -3.36 -6.47 17.91
C PHE A 119 -2.84 -7.77 17.30
N GLY A 120 -1.51 -7.91 17.17
CA GLY A 120 -0.86 -9.05 16.55
C GLY A 120 -0.74 -8.94 15.02
N PRO A 121 0.14 -9.75 14.40
CA PRO A 121 0.41 -9.69 12.97
C PRO A 121 -0.77 -10.20 12.14
N ALA A 122 -1.00 -9.57 10.99
CA ALA A 122 -1.79 -10.20 9.92
C ALA A 122 -0.96 -11.31 9.26
N ARG A 123 -1.63 -12.31 8.68
CA ARG A 123 -0.99 -13.51 8.13
C ARG A 123 -1.23 -13.62 6.63
N ASN A 124 -0.18 -14.02 5.91
CA ASN A 124 -0.25 -14.12 4.45
C ASN A 124 -1.19 -15.26 4.02
N PRO A 125 -2.18 -15.03 3.13
CA PRO A 125 -3.09 -16.06 2.66
C PRO A 125 -2.43 -17.21 1.88
N TRP A 126 -1.24 -16.97 1.31
CA TRP A 126 -0.46 -17.98 0.60
C TRP A 126 0.23 -18.95 1.56
N ASP A 127 0.70 -18.44 2.69
CA ASP A 127 1.27 -19.22 3.80
C ASP A 127 1.10 -18.44 5.11
N PRO A 128 0.20 -18.86 6.03
CA PRO A 128 -0.08 -18.15 7.28
C PRO A 128 1.11 -18.07 8.26
N THR A 129 2.20 -18.77 7.99
CA THR A 129 3.44 -18.64 8.77
C THR A 129 4.30 -17.44 8.32
N ARG A 130 3.92 -16.78 7.23
CA ARG A 130 4.68 -15.70 6.59
C ARG A 130 3.98 -14.36 6.71
N ILE A 131 4.78 -13.32 6.55
CA ILE A 131 4.30 -11.94 6.55
C ILE A 131 3.49 -11.65 5.27
N PRO A 132 2.46 -10.81 5.35
CA PRO A 132 1.76 -10.30 4.16
C PRO A 132 2.41 -9.06 3.55
N GLY A 133 3.47 -8.54 4.17
CA GLY A 133 3.97 -7.19 3.93
C GLY A 133 3.17 -6.12 4.68
N GLY A 134 3.65 -4.88 4.64
CA GLY A 134 3.04 -3.76 5.38
C GLY A 134 3.45 -2.39 4.81
N SER A 135 2.89 -1.37 5.39
CA SER A 135 2.07 -1.31 6.63
C SER A 135 0.59 -1.63 6.43
N SER A 136 0.05 -1.71 5.20
CA SER A 136 -1.37 -1.99 4.94
C SER A 136 -1.64 -3.51 4.88
N SER A 137 -1.12 -4.26 5.85
CA SER A 137 -1.09 -5.71 5.90
C SER A 137 -2.49 -6.35 5.81
N GLY A 138 -3.41 -5.95 6.67
CA GLY A 138 -4.76 -6.48 6.69
C GLY A 138 -5.57 -6.16 5.44
N SER A 139 -5.35 -4.98 4.82
CA SER A 139 -5.99 -4.62 3.55
C SER A 139 -5.56 -5.54 2.41
N ALA A 140 -4.25 -5.82 2.32
CA ALA A 140 -3.73 -6.77 1.33
C ALA A 140 -4.25 -8.20 1.58
N VAL A 141 -4.22 -8.65 2.84
CA VAL A 141 -4.75 -9.98 3.24
C VAL A 141 -6.24 -10.09 2.92
N ALA A 142 -7.04 -9.08 3.24
CA ALA A 142 -8.48 -9.11 3.02
C ALA A 142 -8.84 -9.30 1.54
N VAL A 143 -8.16 -8.60 0.63
CA VAL A 143 -8.36 -8.77 -0.82
C VAL A 143 -7.82 -10.10 -1.32
N ALA A 144 -6.59 -10.48 -0.93
CA ALA A 144 -5.96 -11.70 -1.38
C ALA A 144 -6.66 -12.98 -0.89
N ALA A 145 -7.22 -12.97 0.33
CA ALA A 145 -8.00 -14.07 0.88
C ALA A 145 -9.45 -14.11 0.40
N GLY A 146 -9.90 -13.13 -0.38
CA GLY A 146 -11.28 -13.04 -0.82
C GLY A 146 -12.28 -12.74 0.30
N LEU A 147 -11.87 -11.93 1.28
CA LEU A 147 -12.76 -11.43 2.35
C LEU A 147 -13.52 -10.17 1.91
N VAL A 148 -13.00 -9.47 0.93
CA VAL A 148 -13.62 -8.33 0.26
C VAL A 148 -13.14 -8.25 -1.19
N PRO A 149 -13.86 -7.58 -2.10
CA PRO A 149 -13.38 -7.36 -3.45
C PRO A 149 -12.22 -6.36 -3.52
N VAL A 150 -12.25 -5.32 -2.70
CA VAL A 150 -11.31 -4.18 -2.72
C VAL A 150 -11.09 -3.60 -1.33
N ALA A 151 -9.94 -2.91 -1.13
CA ALA A 151 -9.62 -2.27 0.14
C ALA A 151 -8.87 -0.94 -0.05
N LEU A 152 -9.05 -0.02 0.92
CA LEU A 152 -8.24 1.18 1.05
C LEU A 152 -6.96 0.90 1.85
N GLY A 153 -5.86 1.57 1.47
CA GLY A 153 -4.58 1.55 2.17
C GLY A 153 -3.88 2.89 2.09
N THR A 154 -2.68 2.97 2.68
CA THR A 154 -1.78 4.12 2.55
C THR A 154 -0.37 3.68 2.19
N ASP A 155 0.32 4.48 1.40
CA ASP A 155 1.70 4.23 0.95
C ASP A 155 2.55 5.46 1.27
N THR A 156 3.51 5.29 2.17
CA THR A 156 4.46 6.33 2.57
C THR A 156 5.87 6.01 2.06
N GLY A 157 6.26 4.73 2.08
CA GLY A 157 7.53 4.21 1.56
C GLY A 157 7.37 3.01 0.64
N GLY A 158 6.15 2.44 0.54
CA GLY A 158 5.87 1.21 -0.19
C GLY A 158 4.66 0.46 0.35
N SER A 159 3.97 1.04 1.36
CA SER A 159 2.98 0.34 2.20
C SER A 159 1.65 -0.04 1.51
N ILE A 160 1.52 0.16 0.21
CA ILE A 160 0.51 -0.44 -0.68
C ILE A 160 1.21 -1.41 -1.65
N ARG A 161 2.26 -0.93 -2.33
CA ARG A 161 2.91 -1.66 -3.42
C ARG A 161 3.58 -2.94 -2.93
N GLN A 162 4.32 -2.87 -1.82
CA GLN A 162 5.03 -4.01 -1.25
C GLN A 162 4.06 -5.10 -0.74
N PRO A 163 3.06 -4.84 0.13
CA PRO A 163 2.12 -5.88 0.55
C PRO A 163 1.26 -6.41 -0.61
N ALA A 164 0.98 -5.63 -1.63
CA ALA A 164 0.33 -6.13 -2.86
C ALA A 164 1.22 -7.17 -3.57
N SER A 165 2.52 -6.93 -3.69
CA SER A 165 3.49 -7.88 -4.25
C SER A 165 3.51 -9.18 -3.44
N MET A 166 3.61 -9.09 -2.12
CA MET A 166 3.72 -10.26 -1.23
C MET A 166 2.42 -11.07 -1.11
N CYS A 167 1.28 -10.45 -1.37
CA CYS A 167 -0.03 -11.12 -1.36
C CYS A 167 -0.53 -11.51 -2.76
N GLY A 168 0.17 -11.14 -3.83
CA GLY A 168 -0.19 -11.51 -5.21
C GLY A 168 -1.46 -10.83 -5.72
N ILE A 169 -1.63 -9.56 -5.42
CA ILE A 169 -2.76 -8.72 -5.83
C ILE A 169 -2.28 -7.40 -6.43
N VAL A 170 -3.20 -6.60 -6.95
CA VAL A 170 -2.93 -5.26 -7.45
C VAL A 170 -2.88 -4.27 -6.28
N GLY A 171 -1.84 -3.41 -6.27
CA GLY A 171 -1.71 -2.31 -5.32
C GLY A 171 -1.43 -1.00 -6.05
N PHE A 172 -2.28 0.00 -5.88
CA PHE A 172 -2.16 1.27 -6.59
C PHE A 172 -2.01 2.46 -5.64
N LYS A 173 -0.85 3.12 -5.72
CA LYS A 173 -0.53 4.40 -5.09
C LYS A 173 -0.63 5.49 -6.15
N PRO A 174 -1.61 6.40 -6.12
CA PRO A 174 -1.65 7.54 -7.05
C PRO A 174 -0.53 8.56 -6.76
N THR A 175 -0.44 9.59 -7.55
CA THR A 175 0.41 10.77 -7.29
C THR A 175 0.13 11.32 -5.89
N TYR A 176 1.18 11.75 -5.18
CA TYR A 176 1.03 12.44 -3.91
C TYR A 176 0.10 13.65 -4.04
N GLY A 177 -0.90 13.75 -3.16
CA GLY A 177 -1.91 14.81 -3.19
C GLY A 177 -3.14 14.55 -4.07
N ARG A 178 -3.20 13.44 -4.82
CA ARG A 178 -4.42 13.06 -5.57
C ARG A 178 -5.57 12.66 -4.67
N ASN A 179 -5.29 11.87 -3.65
CA ASN A 179 -6.23 11.61 -2.56
C ASN A 179 -5.92 12.55 -1.39
N SER A 180 -6.96 13.12 -0.81
CA SER A 180 -6.84 13.94 0.40
C SER A 180 -6.32 13.11 1.58
N ARG A 181 -5.47 13.72 2.41
CA ARG A 181 -5.01 13.17 3.69
C ARG A 181 -5.87 13.63 4.88
N TYR A 182 -6.88 14.47 4.64
CA TYR A 182 -7.78 14.88 5.73
C TYR A 182 -8.50 13.68 6.31
N GLY A 183 -8.44 13.54 7.65
CA GLY A 183 -8.99 12.40 8.37
C GLY A 183 -8.17 11.11 8.27
N VAL A 184 -6.96 11.15 7.66
CA VAL A 184 -5.96 10.09 7.75
C VAL A 184 -4.99 10.44 8.87
N MET A 185 -4.74 9.52 9.81
CA MET A 185 -3.79 9.76 10.90
C MET A 185 -2.38 9.86 10.31
N ALA A 186 -1.75 11.03 10.48
CA ALA A 186 -0.49 11.33 9.81
C ALA A 186 0.69 10.53 10.39
N MET A 187 1.44 9.87 9.51
CA MET A 187 2.75 9.31 9.77
C MET A 187 3.84 10.31 9.32
N ALA A 188 4.00 10.50 8.02
CA ALA A 188 4.94 11.43 7.40
C ALA A 188 4.19 12.30 6.38
N SER A 189 3.84 13.52 6.77
CA SER A 189 2.90 14.37 6.04
C SER A 189 3.31 14.70 4.62
N SER A 190 4.61 14.71 4.31
CA SER A 190 5.13 14.97 2.96
C SER A 190 5.21 13.72 2.06
N LEU A 191 4.79 12.55 2.57
CA LEU A 191 4.92 11.26 1.89
C LEU A 191 3.61 10.45 1.88
N ASP A 192 2.79 10.55 2.94
CA ASP A 192 1.57 9.76 3.10
C ASP A 192 0.64 9.92 1.89
N THR A 193 0.33 8.81 1.24
CA THR A 193 -0.52 8.77 0.05
C THR A 193 -1.58 7.68 0.22
N PRO A 194 -2.88 8.03 0.38
CA PRO A 194 -3.96 7.06 0.33
C PRO A 194 -4.08 6.41 -1.05
N GLY A 195 -4.41 5.11 -1.09
CA GLY A 195 -4.59 4.36 -2.33
C GLY A 195 -5.27 3.01 -2.10
N TYR A 196 -5.06 2.03 -2.99
CA TYR A 196 -5.99 0.94 -3.18
C TYR A 196 -5.33 -0.43 -3.30
N PHE A 197 -6.05 -1.45 -2.83
CA PHE A 197 -5.81 -2.86 -3.11
C PHE A 197 -7.02 -3.43 -3.84
N THR A 198 -6.76 -4.13 -4.94
CA THR A 198 -7.80 -4.71 -5.79
C THR A 198 -7.33 -6.03 -6.41
N ARG A 199 -8.25 -6.76 -7.03
CA ARG A 199 -7.88 -7.97 -7.79
C ARG A 199 -7.45 -7.64 -9.19
N THR A 200 -8.00 -6.59 -9.79
CA THR A 200 -7.71 -6.17 -11.17
C THR A 200 -7.26 -4.72 -11.22
N VAL A 201 -6.46 -4.39 -12.21
CA VAL A 201 -6.01 -3.01 -12.46
C VAL A 201 -7.21 -2.10 -12.78
N ARG A 202 -8.23 -2.62 -13.45
CA ARG A 202 -9.43 -1.86 -13.77
C ARG A 202 -10.22 -1.47 -12.53
N ASP A 203 -10.32 -2.36 -11.53
CA ASP A 203 -10.95 -2.04 -10.24
C ASP A 203 -10.20 -0.93 -9.50
N ALA A 204 -8.85 -0.91 -9.59
CA ALA A 204 -8.04 0.17 -9.01
C ALA A 204 -8.34 1.53 -9.67
N GLY A 205 -8.50 1.54 -10.99
CA GLY A 205 -8.94 2.73 -11.73
C GLY A 205 -10.33 3.20 -11.32
N LEU A 206 -11.27 2.28 -11.10
CA LEU A 206 -12.62 2.60 -10.64
C LEU A 206 -12.63 3.25 -9.26
N LEU A 207 -11.89 2.68 -8.29
CA LEU A 207 -11.76 3.28 -6.96
C LEU A 207 -11.06 4.64 -7.01
N TYR A 208 -10.05 4.78 -7.84
CA TYR A 208 -9.32 6.03 -8.02
C TYR A 208 -10.24 7.17 -8.45
N VAL A 209 -11.04 6.98 -9.50
CA VAL A 209 -11.98 8.03 -9.94
C VAL A 209 -13.10 8.28 -8.94
N SER A 210 -13.40 7.29 -8.11
CA SER A 210 -14.44 7.38 -7.08
C SER A 210 -14.01 8.16 -5.83
N THR A 211 -12.69 8.26 -5.53
CA THR A 211 -12.21 8.82 -4.25
C THR A 211 -11.26 9.98 -4.39
N ALA A 212 -10.54 10.10 -5.53
CA ALA A 212 -9.48 11.06 -5.74
C ALA A 212 -10.03 12.40 -6.27
N TRP A 213 -10.48 13.25 -5.37
CA TRP A 213 -11.02 14.57 -5.68
C TRP A 213 -10.26 15.65 -4.92
N HIS A 214 -10.29 16.89 -5.44
CA HIS A 214 -9.72 18.03 -4.73
C HIS A 214 -10.46 18.28 -3.41
N ASP A 215 -9.67 18.45 -2.35
CA ASP A 215 -10.17 18.73 -1.00
C ASP A 215 -9.51 19.99 -0.42
N PRO A 216 -10.28 21.09 -0.19
CA PRO A 216 -9.74 22.30 0.41
C PRO A 216 -9.29 22.14 1.87
N LYS A 217 -9.63 21.00 2.53
CA LYS A 217 -9.18 20.70 3.89
C LYS A 217 -7.76 20.14 3.93
N ASP A 218 -7.19 19.72 2.79
CA ASP A 218 -5.80 19.29 2.66
C ASP A 218 -5.04 20.23 1.73
N ALA A 219 -4.14 21.05 2.28
CA ALA A 219 -3.35 22.02 1.54
C ALA A 219 -2.46 21.40 0.44
N THR A 220 -2.25 20.09 0.45
CA THR A 220 -1.48 19.37 -0.58
C THR A 220 -2.37 18.71 -1.63
N SER A 221 -3.69 18.80 -1.49
CA SER A 221 -4.63 18.22 -2.44
C SER A 221 -4.55 18.96 -3.80
N LEU A 222 -4.32 18.16 -4.85
CA LEU A 222 -4.17 18.65 -6.22
C LEU A 222 -5.53 19.07 -6.78
N THR A 223 -5.52 20.12 -7.63
CA THR A 223 -6.74 20.70 -8.21
C THR A 223 -7.10 20.13 -9.57
N GLU A 224 -6.17 19.42 -10.22
CA GLU A 224 -6.38 18.84 -11.54
C GLU A 224 -7.49 17.79 -11.50
N LYS A 225 -8.38 17.86 -12.47
CA LYS A 225 -9.51 16.95 -12.59
C LYS A 225 -9.03 15.49 -12.70
N VAL A 226 -9.67 14.61 -11.95
CA VAL A 226 -9.46 13.17 -12.06
C VAL A 226 -10.37 12.61 -13.15
N SER A 227 -9.80 11.92 -14.11
CA SER A 227 -10.52 11.19 -15.15
C SER A 227 -9.65 10.06 -15.69
N ILE A 228 -10.26 9.03 -16.23
CA ILE A 228 -9.62 7.95 -16.96
C ILE A 228 -10.41 7.79 -18.27
N ASP A 229 -9.71 7.75 -19.39
CA ASP A 229 -10.32 7.41 -20.68
C ASP A 229 -10.64 5.90 -20.71
N GLU A 230 -11.90 5.54 -20.92
CA GLU A 230 -12.35 4.14 -20.98
C GLU A 230 -11.64 3.32 -22.07
N SER A 231 -11.09 3.98 -23.11
CA SER A 231 -10.36 3.31 -24.18
C SER A 231 -9.09 2.61 -23.70
N ILE A 232 -8.49 3.02 -22.58
CA ILE A 232 -7.28 2.38 -22.04
C ILE A 232 -7.53 0.91 -21.66
N TRP A 233 -8.75 0.56 -21.28
CA TRP A 233 -9.12 -0.79 -20.86
C TRP A 233 -9.27 -1.79 -22.02
N THR A 234 -9.37 -1.29 -23.26
CA THR A 234 -9.50 -2.11 -24.47
C THR A 234 -8.16 -2.37 -25.15
N ARG A 235 -7.10 -1.70 -24.70
CA ARG A 235 -5.76 -1.84 -25.25
C ARG A 235 -5.16 -3.21 -24.93
N GLN A 236 -4.58 -3.87 -25.94
CA GLN A 236 -4.04 -5.23 -25.83
C GLN A 236 -2.52 -5.33 -26.07
N ASP A 237 -1.87 -4.23 -26.49
CA ASP A 237 -0.46 -4.15 -26.73
C ASP A 237 0.16 -2.86 -26.16
N LEU A 238 1.48 -2.78 -26.19
CA LEU A 238 2.26 -1.63 -25.73
C LEU A 238 2.95 -0.88 -26.87
N LYS A 239 2.50 -1.09 -28.11
CA LYS A 239 3.07 -0.46 -29.29
C LYS A 239 3.09 1.07 -29.16
N GLY A 240 4.24 1.65 -29.45
CA GLY A 240 4.46 3.09 -29.40
C GLY A 240 4.76 3.63 -28.02
N LEU A 241 4.83 2.78 -27.00
CA LEU A 241 5.26 3.19 -25.65
C LEU A 241 6.74 2.90 -25.44
N LYS A 242 7.40 3.82 -24.74
CA LYS A 242 8.77 3.69 -24.24
C LYS A 242 8.75 3.34 -22.76
N ILE A 243 9.38 2.23 -22.42
CA ILE A 243 9.41 1.70 -21.06
C ILE A 243 10.84 1.72 -20.56
N GLY A 244 11.09 2.48 -19.47
CA GLY A 244 12.40 2.60 -18.84
C GLY A 244 12.66 1.45 -17.87
N ILE A 245 13.86 0.89 -17.93
CA ILE A 245 14.37 -0.08 -16.95
C ILE A 245 15.58 0.56 -16.26
N PRO A 246 15.46 1.02 -15.00
CA PRO A 246 16.56 1.65 -14.30
C PRO A 246 17.60 0.60 -13.88
N LYS A 247 18.85 0.79 -14.29
CA LYS A 247 19.94 -0.15 -13.96
C LYS A 247 20.19 -0.28 -12.46
N GLU A 248 19.93 0.77 -11.68
CA GLU A 248 20.11 0.82 -10.23
C GLU A 248 19.11 -0.07 -9.45
N TYR A 249 18.06 -0.56 -10.12
CA TYR A 249 17.06 -1.44 -9.51
C TYR A 249 17.30 -2.93 -9.78
N PHE A 250 18.34 -3.28 -10.53
CA PHE A 250 18.65 -4.66 -10.90
C PHE A 250 19.99 -5.10 -10.28
N ILE A 251 20.05 -4.95 -8.95
CA ILE A 251 21.23 -5.22 -8.11
C ILE A 251 21.40 -6.72 -7.81
N ASP A 252 22.59 -7.11 -7.38
CA ASP A 252 22.91 -8.51 -7.02
C ASP A 252 22.17 -9.03 -5.79
N GLY A 253 21.58 -8.15 -4.98
CA GLY A 253 20.82 -8.49 -3.77
C GLY A 253 19.39 -9.00 -4.03
N ILE A 254 18.90 -8.96 -5.26
CA ILE A 254 17.59 -9.52 -5.61
C ILE A 254 17.65 -11.05 -5.55
N ASP A 255 16.62 -11.65 -4.96
CA ASP A 255 16.44 -13.10 -4.98
C ASP A 255 16.39 -13.63 -6.44
N PRO A 256 17.17 -14.67 -6.78
CA PRO A 256 17.23 -15.18 -8.15
C PRO A 256 15.87 -15.57 -8.74
N GLY A 257 14.97 -16.11 -7.92
CA GLY A 257 13.61 -16.45 -8.34
C GLY A 257 12.76 -15.20 -8.65
N VAL A 258 12.88 -14.18 -7.83
CA VAL A 258 12.23 -12.86 -8.08
C VAL A 258 12.79 -12.26 -9.36
N ARG A 259 14.13 -12.26 -9.53
CA ARG A 259 14.78 -11.75 -10.73
C ARG A 259 14.29 -12.47 -11.99
N ALA A 260 14.20 -13.79 -11.95
CA ALA A 260 13.73 -14.59 -13.08
C ALA A 260 12.27 -14.28 -13.47
N ALA A 261 11.38 -14.10 -12.47
CA ALA A 261 9.99 -13.73 -12.73
C ALA A 261 9.87 -12.33 -13.38
N ILE A 262 10.66 -11.36 -12.90
CA ILE A 262 10.71 -10.00 -13.47
C ILE A 262 11.29 -10.00 -14.89
N ASP A 263 12.39 -10.70 -15.13
CA ASP A 263 12.99 -10.81 -16.46
C ASP A 263 12.04 -11.49 -17.46
N GLY A 264 11.28 -12.51 -17.01
CA GLY A 264 10.23 -13.15 -17.80
C GLY A 264 9.09 -12.20 -18.18
N ALA A 265 8.66 -11.34 -17.24
CA ALA A 265 7.66 -10.32 -17.52
C ALA A 265 8.18 -9.24 -18.48
N ILE A 266 9.43 -8.81 -18.33
CA ILE A 266 10.07 -7.85 -19.26
C ILE A 266 10.16 -8.43 -20.67
N ALA A 267 10.45 -9.73 -20.82
CA ALA A 267 10.45 -10.39 -22.12
C ALA A 267 9.05 -10.33 -22.76
N LYS A 268 7.99 -10.66 -22.00
CA LYS A 268 6.60 -10.53 -22.47
C LYS A 268 6.24 -9.10 -22.89
N ILE A 269 6.73 -8.09 -22.18
CA ILE A 269 6.51 -6.67 -22.49
C ILE A 269 7.15 -6.32 -23.85
N ARG A 270 8.35 -6.85 -24.14
CA ARG A 270 8.99 -6.69 -25.46
C ARG A 270 8.19 -7.34 -26.58
N ASP A 271 7.64 -8.53 -26.33
CA ASP A 271 6.79 -9.25 -27.29
C ASP A 271 5.49 -8.48 -27.59
N MET A 272 5.04 -7.61 -26.69
CA MET A 272 3.90 -6.70 -26.88
C MET A 272 4.25 -5.37 -27.57
N TRP A 273 5.37 -5.31 -28.27
CA TRP A 273 5.82 -4.18 -29.10
C TRP A 273 6.20 -2.91 -28.31
N ALA A 274 6.51 -3.00 -27.03
CA ALA A 274 7.08 -1.88 -26.27
C ALA A 274 8.54 -1.64 -26.68
N GLU A 275 8.94 -0.37 -26.75
CA GLU A 275 10.34 0.03 -26.80
C GLU A 275 10.91 0.03 -25.38
N VAL A 276 11.69 -0.99 -25.02
CA VAL A 276 12.29 -1.12 -23.69
C VAL A 276 13.70 -0.53 -23.70
N ILE A 277 13.91 0.50 -22.88
CA ILE A 277 15.14 1.31 -22.83
C ILE A 277 15.75 1.22 -21.44
N GLU A 278 17.08 0.99 -21.36
CA GLU A 278 17.81 1.13 -20.11
C GLU A 278 17.92 2.63 -19.75
N VAL A 279 17.60 2.97 -18.50
CA VAL A 279 17.67 4.33 -17.96
C VAL A 279 18.46 4.34 -16.65
N SER A 280 18.79 5.53 -16.15
CA SER A 280 19.54 5.69 -14.90
C SER A 280 18.83 6.66 -13.95
N LEU A 281 18.71 6.26 -12.69
CA LEU A 281 18.20 7.04 -11.56
C LEU A 281 19.29 7.09 -10.46
N PRO A 282 20.41 7.78 -10.70
CA PRO A 282 21.64 7.61 -9.92
C PRO A 282 21.50 7.98 -8.43
N HIS A 283 20.63 8.92 -8.07
CA HIS A 283 20.46 9.30 -6.68
C HIS A 283 19.53 8.37 -5.88
N THR A 284 18.88 7.39 -6.53
CA THR A 284 17.99 6.44 -5.85
C THR A 284 18.74 5.50 -4.90
N GLU A 285 20.07 5.31 -5.07
CA GLU A 285 20.92 4.61 -4.11
C GLU A 285 20.90 5.23 -2.70
N HIS A 286 20.58 6.53 -2.60
CA HIS A 286 20.46 7.23 -1.32
C HIS A 286 19.03 7.19 -0.77
N GLY A 287 18.09 6.60 -1.48
CA GLY A 287 16.64 6.62 -1.16
C GLY A 287 16.35 6.17 0.28
N VAL A 288 16.90 5.03 0.69
CA VAL A 288 16.71 4.49 2.05
C VAL A 288 17.22 5.48 3.10
N SER A 289 18.45 6.00 2.95
CA SER A 289 19.04 6.95 3.91
C SER A 289 18.26 8.26 4.01
N VAL A 290 17.77 8.78 2.87
CA VAL A 290 16.92 9.96 2.80
C VAL A 290 15.59 9.73 3.50
N TYR A 291 14.93 8.60 3.20
CA TYR A 291 13.65 8.25 3.79
C TYR A 291 13.74 8.10 5.32
N TYR A 292 14.73 7.35 5.82
CA TYR A 292 14.92 7.13 7.26
C TYR A 292 15.50 8.34 8.00
N THR A 293 15.74 9.44 7.30
CA THR A 293 16.02 10.76 7.89
C THR A 293 14.75 11.62 7.90
N VAL A 294 14.08 11.78 6.75
CA VAL A 294 12.93 12.66 6.59
C VAL A 294 11.69 12.09 7.30
N CYS A 295 11.38 10.81 7.10
CA CYS A 295 10.20 10.19 7.67
C CYS A 295 10.20 10.20 9.21
N PRO A 296 11.27 9.76 9.94
CA PRO A 296 11.31 9.86 11.39
C PRO A 296 11.22 11.30 11.91
N ALA A 297 11.78 12.28 11.21
CA ALA A 297 11.65 13.68 11.57
C ALA A 297 10.19 14.16 11.58
N GLU A 298 9.43 13.81 10.54
CA GLU A 298 8.00 14.10 10.45
C GLU A 298 7.18 13.28 11.44
N VAL A 299 7.53 12.02 11.67
CA VAL A 299 6.94 11.13 12.69
C VAL A 299 7.07 11.75 14.08
N ALA A 300 8.26 12.23 14.47
CA ALA A 300 8.48 12.86 15.77
C ALA A 300 7.53 14.05 16.00
N SER A 301 7.32 14.87 14.96
CA SER A 301 6.39 15.99 15.00
C SER A 301 4.92 15.55 15.03
N ASN A 302 4.53 14.63 14.13
CA ASN A 302 3.14 14.20 13.99
C ASN A 302 2.64 13.42 15.21
N LEU A 303 3.46 12.54 15.78
CA LEU A 303 3.09 11.72 16.94
C LEU A 303 3.24 12.44 18.29
N ALA A 304 3.80 13.66 18.33
CA ALA A 304 3.87 14.45 19.54
C ALA A 304 2.48 14.75 20.15
N ARG A 305 1.43 14.73 19.33
CA ARG A 305 0.03 14.95 19.77
C ARG A 305 -0.53 13.81 20.61
N TYR A 306 -0.03 12.59 20.46
CA TYR A 306 -0.51 11.43 21.22
C TYR A 306 0.24 11.34 22.56
N ASP A 307 -0.28 12.06 23.53
CA ASP A 307 0.32 12.23 24.87
C ASP A 307 -0.30 11.29 25.92
N GLY A 308 -1.43 10.66 25.59
CA GLY A 308 -2.21 9.85 26.51
C GLY A 308 -2.95 10.64 27.58
N ILE A 309 -2.99 11.98 27.45
CA ILE A 309 -3.69 12.90 28.37
C ILE A 309 -4.85 13.57 27.63
N ARG A 310 -4.57 14.31 26.54
CA ARG A 310 -5.57 14.91 25.65
C ARG A 310 -5.99 13.97 24.54
N PHE A 311 -4.99 13.27 23.97
CA PHE A 311 -5.20 12.35 22.85
C PHE A 311 -4.55 11.01 23.17
N GLY A 312 -5.38 9.98 23.23
CA GLY A 312 -4.98 8.63 23.53
C GLY A 312 -5.42 8.16 24.92
N THR A 313 -4.95 6.98 25.31
CA THR A 313 -5.32 6.28 26.55
C THR A 313 -4.34 6.58 27.66
N LEU A 314 -4.84 6.92 28.85
CA LEU A 314 -4.04 7.04 30.07
C LEU A 314 -3.48 5.67 30.47
N ALA A 315 -2.22 5.61 30.85
CA ALA A 315 -1.68 4.45 31.56
C ALA A 315 -2.24 4.38 32.99
N ASN A 316 -2.34 3.18 33.56
CA ASN A 316 -2.88 2.96 34.90
C ASN A 316 -2.17 3.83 35.95
N GLY A 317 -2.88 4.87 36.44
CA GLY A 317 -2.37 5.82 37.41
C GLY A 317 -1.46 6.94 36.87
N GLY A 318 -1.22 6.99 35.55
CA GLY A 318 -0.26 7.90 34.93
C GLY A 318 -0.89 9.24 34.53
N ASN A 319 -0.44 10.32 35.13
CA ASN A 319 -0.65 11.71 34.67
C ASN A 319 0.57 12.24 33.88
N ASN A 320 1.48 11.36 33.49
CA ASN A 320 2.78 11.71 32.92
C ASN A 320 2.86 11.24 31.48
N ILE A 321 3.18 12.15 30.55
CA ILE A 321 3.34 11.88 29.13
C ILE A 321 4.35 10.76 28.86
N ILE A 322 5.47 10.71 29.61
CA ILE A 322 6.52 9.71 29.41
C ILE A 322 5.98 8.32 29.75
N GLU A 323 5.27 8.17 30.86
CA GLU A 323 4.68 6.90 31.27
C GLU A 323 3.63 6.42 30.27
N ASN A 324 2.71 7.30 29.84
CA ASN A 324 1.66 6.98 28.86
C ASN A 324 2.26 6.52 27.53
N ARG A 325 3.20 7.29 26.97
CA ARG A 325 3.84 6.95 25.70
C ARG A 325 4.70 5.67 25.81
N SER A 326 5.39 5.47 26.92
CA SER A 326 6.19 4.27 27.17
C SER A 326 5.33 3.01 27.28
N ALA A 327 4.13 3.12 27.88
CA ALA A 327 3.22 2.00 28.05
C ALA A 327 2.49 1.59 26.76
N TRP A 328 2.08 2.55 25.94
CA TRP A 328 1.12 2.32 24.87
C TRP A 328 1.66 2.39 23.45
N LEU A 329 2.87 2.94 23.24
CA LEU A 329 3.51 2.95 21.92
C LEU A 329 4.44 1.76 21.77
N GLY A 330 4.41 1.11 20.61
CA GLY A 330 5.30 0.02 20.24
C GLY A 330 6.75 0.47 20.03
N ASP A 331 7.66 -0.49 19.96
CA ASP A 331 9.09 -0.22 19.92
C ASP A 331 9.55 0.50 18.66
N GLU A 332 8.96 0.19 17.50
CA GLU A 332 9.26 0.88 16.25
C GLU A 332 8.83 2.35 16.29
N ILE A 333 7.69 2.64 16.91
CA ILE A 333 7.22 4.01 17.13
C ILE A 333 8.18 4.81 18.01
N LYS A 334 8.63 4.19 19.10
CA LYS A 334 9.61 4.79 20.01
C LYS A 334 10.93 5.05 19.29
N ARG A 335 11.43 4.07 18.54
CA ARG A 335 12.67 4.17 17.77
C ARG A 335 12.62 5.33 16.78
N ARG A 336 11.60 5.41 15.91
CA ARG A 336 11.44 6.49 14.93
C ARG A 336 11.24 7.85 15.58
N SER A 337 10.49 7.92 16.67
CA SER A 337 10.31 9.16 17.42
C SER A 337 11.62 9.69 18.01
N LEU A 338 12.48 8.80 18.54
CA LEU A 338 13.79 9.17 19.06
C LEU A 338 14.74 9.62 17.94
N VAL A 339 14.83 8.85 16.85
CA VAL A 339 15.65 9.21 15.67
C VAL A 339 15.22 10.56 15.11
N GLY A 340 13.90 10.77 14.95
CA GLY A 340 13.35 12.01 14.42
C GLY A 340 13.63 13.21 15.32
N SER A 341 13.47 13.05 16.63
CA SER A 341 13.80 14.11 17.61
C SER A 341 15.29 14.47 17.57
N TYR A 342 16.16 13.46 17.42
CA TYR A 342 17.60 13.68 17.25
C TYR A 342 17.91 14.46 15.97
N VAL A 343 17.36 14.04 14.84
CA VAL A 343 17.57 14.66 13.53
C VAL A 343 17.08 16.12 13.51
N LEU A 344 16.02 16.44 14.25
CA LEU A 344 15.47 17.80 14.34
C LEU A 344 16.13 18.68 15.41
N SER A 345 17.02 18.13 16.26
CA SER A 345 17.62 18.87 17.34
C SER A 345 18.67 19.89 16.84
N SER A 346 18.93 20.91 17.68
CA SER A 346 19.90 21.95 17.38
C SER A 346 21.29 21.36 17.09
N GLY A 347 21.92 21.80 16.01
CA GLY A 347 23.22 21.30 15.53
C GLY A 347 23.13 20.09 14.59
N PHE A 348 22.02 19.34 14.56
CA PHE A 348 21.85 18.19 13.68
C PHE A 348 20.87 18.44 12.52
N TYR A 349 19.96 19.41 12.65
CA TYR A 349 19.00 19.74 11.61
C TYR A 349 19.65 20.03 10.25
N ASP A 350 20.66 20.89 10.21
CA ASP A 350 21.36 21.23 8.95
C ASP A 350 22.18 20.05 8.41
N ALA A 351 22.79 19.27 9.31
CA ALA A 351 23.64 18.14 8.94
C ALA A 351 22.86 16.95 8.37
N TYR A 352 21.64 16.72 8.86
CA TYR A 352 20.83 15.56 8.49
C TYR A 352 19.58 15.94 7.72
N TYR A 353 18.59 16.63 8.33
CA TYR A 353 17.30 16.86 7.72
C TYR A 353 17.37 17.71 6.45
N LYS A 354 18.09 18.84 6.52
CA LYS A 354 18.27 19.72 5.38
C LYS A 354 19.04 19.07 4.24
N LYS A 355 20.07 18.31 4.56
CA LYS A 355 20.84 17.54 3.58
C LYS A 355 19.98 16.45 2.94
N ALA A 356 19.24 15.66 3.72
CA ALA A 356 18.33 14.65 3.20
C ALA A 356 17.25 15.24 2.30
N SER A 357 16.69 16.42 2.68
CA SER A 357 15.71 17.13 1.86
C SER A 357 16.30 17.59 0.52
N ALA A 358 17.55 18.02 0.51
CA ALA A 358 18.26 18.39 -0.74
C ALA A 358 18.51 17.16 -1.63
N VAL A 359 18.90 16.01 -1.06
CA VAL A 359 19.06 14.77 -1.84
C VAL A 359 17.70 14.23 -2.33
N ARG A 360 16.62 14.38 -1.54
CA ARG A 360 15.26 14.09 -2.02
C ARG A 360 14.92 14.85 -3.29
N GLU A 361 15.32 16.12 -3.38
CA GLU A 361 15.07 16.91 -4.60
C GLU A 361 15.88 16.38 -5.80
N LEU A 362 17.11 15.90 -5.60
CA LEU A 362 17.87 15.25 -6.67
C LEU A 362 17.19 13.95 -7.14
N ILE A 363 16.65 13.14 -6.23
CA ILE A 363 15.86 11.95 -6.60
C ILE A 363 14.65 12.38 -7.46
N ARG A 364 13.93 13.44 -7.07
CA ARG A 364 12.82 13.98 -7.87
C ARG A 364 13.25 14.37 -9.28
N GLN A 365 14.42 15.02 -9.41
CA GLN A 365 14.98 15.44 -10.70
C GLN A 365 15.37 14.24 -11.58
N ASP A 366 15.91 13.16 -10.98
CA ASP A 366 16.20 11.92 -11.72
C ASP A 366 14.93 11.39 -12.39
N PHE A 367 13.83 11.24 -11.62
CA PHE A 367 12.55 10.80 -12.18
C PHE A 367 12.02 11.74 -13.26
N ALA A 368 12.07 13.07 -13.05
CA ALA A 368 11.63 14.03 -14.06
C ALA A 368 12.45 13.94 -15.36
N THR A 369 13.77 13.74 -15.23
CA THR A 369 14.68 13.59 -16.38
C THR A 369 14.39 12.31 -17.16
N VAL A 370 14.15 11.20 -16.47
CA VAL A 370 13.84 9.92 -17.11
C VAL A 370 12.46 9.95 -17.75
N PHE A 371 11.44 10.53 -17.11
CA PHE A 371 10.11 10.63 -17.70
C PHE A 371 10.00 11.61 -18.89
N ALA A 372 11.02 12.42 -19.13
CA ALA A 372 11.13 13.15 -20.40
C ALA A 372 11.54 12.24 -21.58
N GLN A 373 12.01 11.03 -21.31
CA GLN A 373 12.52 10.08 -22.31
C GLN A 373 11.62 8.85 -22.47
N VAL A 374 10.91 8.46 -21.40
CA VAL A 374 10.07 7.25 -21.35
C VAL A 374 8.67 7.55 -20.80
N ASP A 375 7.72 6.72 -21.16
CA ASP A 375 6.33 6.83 -20.76
C ASP A 375 6.09 6.33 -19.33
N VAL A 376 6.69 5.19 -18.99
CA VAL A 376 6.65 4.57 -17.67
C VAL A 376 8.00 3.91 -17.36
N ILE A 377 8.24 3.68 -16.07
CA ILE A 377 9.39 2.93 -15.58
C ILE A 377 8.86 1.62 -14.99
N ILE A 378 9.57 0.51 -15.21
CA ILE A 378 9.26 -0.80 -14.63
C ILE A 378 10.42 -1.28 -13.77
N THR A 379 10.11 -1.79 -12.57
CA THR A 379 11.09 -2.32 -11.62
C THR A 379 10.51 -3.50 -10.84
N PRO A 380 11.33 -4.32 -10.17
CA PRO A 380 10.82 -5.17 -9.09
C PRO A 380 10.11 -4.33 -8.04
N THR A 381 9.09 -4.89 -7.37
CA THR A 381 8.45 -4.20 -6.22
C THR A 381 9.23 -4.43 -4.93
N ALA A 382 9.70 -5.65 -4.70
CA ALA A 382 10.50 -6.05 -3.55
C ALA A 382 11.64 -6.97 -3.98
N PRO A 383 12.77 -6.99 -3.24
CA PRO A 383 13.89 -7.86 -3.60
C PRO A 383 13.65 -9.34 -3.30
N THR A 384 12.70 -9.66 -2.40
CA THR A 384 12.38 -11.01 -1.96
C THR A 384 10.88 -11.29 -2.03
N VAL A 385 10.49 -12.56 -1.93
CA VAL A 385 9.11 -12.97 -1.62
C VAL A 385 8.87 -12.93 -0.11
N ALA A 386 7.64 -13.17 0.34
CA ALA A 386 7.26 -13.14 1.75
C ALA A 386 8.11 -14.11 2.61
N TRP A 387 8.76 -13.59 3.66
CA TRP A 387 9.55 -14.36 4.63
C TRP A 387 8.70 -14.76 5.85
N LYS A 388 9.24 -15.62 6.73
CA LYS A 388 8.52 -16.07 7.94
C LYS A 388 8.37 -14.96 8.97
N ILE A 389 7.24 -14.94 9.65
CA ILE A 389 6.98 -14.03 10.77
C ILE A 389 8.08 -14.23 11.83
N GLY A 390 8.70 -13.13 12.26
CA GLY A 390 9.80 -13.11 13.23
C GLY A 390 11.21 -13.28 12.65
N GLU A 391 11.34 -13.64 11.36
CA GLU A 391 12.64 -13.97 10.75
C GLU A 391 13.64 -12.79 10.76
N LYS A 392 13.16 -11.58 10.45
CA LYS A 392 14.01 -10.38 10.34
C LYS A 392 13.92 -9.42 11.54
N TRP A 393 13.25 -9.84 12.60
CA TRP A 393 13.02 -8.98 13.77
C TRP A 393 14.30 -8.49 14.44
N ALA A 394 15.35 -9.30 14.44
CA ALA A 394 16.62 -8.98 15.08
C ALA A 394 17.53 -8.05 14.26
N ASP A 395 17.23 -7.80 12.98
CA ASP A 395 18.04 -6.97 12.09
C ASP A 395 17.20 -5.90 11.39
N PRO A 396 17.01 -4.72 12.02
CA PRO A 396 16.26 -3.62 11.41
C PRO A 396 16.84 -3.12 10.08
N LEU A 397 18.14 -3.25 9.85
CA LEU A 397 18.77 -2.79 8.61
C LEU A 397 18.36 -3.68 7.43
N SER A 398 18.30 -4.99 7.62
CA SER A 398 17.84 -5.90 6.57
C SER A 398 16.36 -5.66 6.22
N LEU A 399 15.53 -5.26 7.21
CA LEU A 399 14.16 -4.84 6.98
C LEU A 399 14.09 -3.57 6.13
N TYR A 400 14.94 -2.58 6.40
CA TYR A 400 14.94 -1.31 5.67
C TYR A 400 15.32 -1.47 4.19
N LEU A 401 16.10 -2.50 3.87
CA LEU A 401 16.46 -2.80 2.48
C LEU A 401 15.32 -3.45 1.67
N GLU A 402 14.29 -3.97 2.32
CA GLU A 402 13.13 -4.54 1.60
C GLU A 402 12.31 -3.48 0.84
N ASP A 403 12.37 -2.21 1.26
CA ASP A 403 11.69 -1.09 0.61
C ASP A 403 12.59 -0.31 -0.38
N ILE A 404 13.78 -0.83 -0.70
CA ILE A 404 14.76 -0.15 -1.55
C ILE A 404 14.19 0.26 -2.91
N PHE A 405 13.26 -0.53 -3.46
CA PHE A 405 12.65 -0.29 -4.77
C PHE A 405 11.39 0.58 -4.71
N THR A 406 10.73 0.68 -3.57
CA THR A 406 9.48 1.44 -3.44
C THR A 406 9.69 2.86 -2.90
N ILE A 407 10.66 3.05 -2.00
CA ILE A 407 10.97 4.32 -1.36
C ILE A 407 11.25 5.47 -2.36
N PRO A 408 12.08 5.30 -3.41
CA PRO A 408 12.41 6.42 -4.29
C PRO A 408 11.19 7.02 -4.99
N ALA A 409 10.23 6.19 -5.41
CA ALA A 409 8.98 6.65 -6.01
C ALA A 409 8.12 7.46 -5.03
N SER A 410 8.11 7.08 -3.74
CA SER A 410 7.42 7.84 -2.68
C SER A 410 8.12 9.19 -2.42
N LEU A 411 9.46 9.22 -2.35
CA LEU A 411 10.24 10.46 -2.21
C LEU A 411 10.02 11.42 -3.37
N ALA A 412 9.88 10.89 -4.59
CA ALA A 412 9.59 11.66 -5.80
C ALA A 412 8.12 12.10 -5.91
N GLY A 413 7.21 11.47 -5.18
CA GLY A 413 5.77 11.75 -5.22
C GLY A 413 5.05 11.22 -6.45
N VAL A 414 5.67 10.35 -7.24
CA VAL A 414 5.12 9.80 -8.49
C VAL A 414 4.11 8.67 -8.25
N PRO A 415 3.15 8.43 -9.16
CA PRO A 415 2.24 7.30 -9.06
C PRO A 415 2.96 5.97 -9.28
N GLY A 416 2.50 4.93 -8.61
CA GLY A 416 3.04 3.58 -8.73
C GLY A 416 1.97 2.51 -8.58
N LEU A 417 2.02 1.52 -9.44
CA LEU A 417 1.13 0.36 -9.47
C LEU A 417 1.96 -0.91 -9.33
N THR A 418 1.58 -1.79 -8.45
CA THR A 418 2.12 -3.15 -8.40
C THR A 418 1.12 -4.12 -9.02
N VAL A 419 1.60 -4.97 -9.92
CA VAL A 419 0.84 -6.09 -10.49
C VAL A 419 1.59 -7.39 -10.27
N PRO A 420 0.90 -8.51 -9.96
CA PRO A 420 1.55 -9.82 -9.87
C PRO A 420 2.04 -10.26 -11.26
N VAL A 421 3.26 -10.82 -11.33
CA VAL A 421 3.86 -11.24 -12.62
C VAL A 421 4.42 -12.65 -12.60
N GLY A 422 4.38 -13.34 -11.46
CA GLY A 422 4.89 -14.71 -11.36
C GLY A 422 5.02 -15.16 -9.93
N TYR A 423 5.84 -16.19 -9.76
CA TYR A 423 6.10 -16.83 -8.47
C TYR A 423 7.59 -17.11 -8.29
N ALA A 424 8.04 -17.16 -7.04
CA ALA A 424 9.38 -17.59 -6.70
C ALA A 424 9.36 -18.38 -5.37
N SER A 425 10.26 -19.34 -5.24
CA SER A 425 10.42 -20.06 -3.97
C SER A 425 11.19 -19.21 -2.97
N PRO A 426 10.75 -19.14 -1.71
CA PRO A 426 11.53 -18.48 -0.67
C PRO A 426 12.81 -19.28 -0.36
N LYS A 427 13.84 -18.60 0.14
CA LYS A 427 15.16 -19.21 0.41
C LYS A 427 15.10 -20.35 1.45
N ASP A 428 14.16 -20.26 2.37
CA ASP A 428 14.00 -21.21 3.47
C ASP A 428 13.16 -22.45 3.12
N ASP A 429 12.42 -22.42 2.00
CA ASP A 429 11.56 -23.53 1.58
C ASP A 429 11.36 -23.54 0.04
N SER A 430 12.12 -24.37 -0.64
CA SER A 430 12.02 -24.54 -2.10
C SER A 430 10.81 -25.37 -2.55
N SER A 431 10.03 -25.94 -1.63
CA SER A 431 8.86 -26.75 -1.97
C SER A 431 7.60 -25.91 -2.21
N ILE A 432 7.62 -24.64 -1.86
CA ILE A 432 6.52 -23.69 -2.08
C ILE A 432 6.95 -22.57 -3.03
N GLU A 433 5.97 -21.92 -3.61
CA GLU A 433 6.17 -20.73 -4.42
C GLU A 433 5.19 -19.64 -3.98
N LEU A 434 5.71 -18.44 -3.89
CA LEU A 434 5.02 -17.25 -3.40
C LEU A 434 4.99 -16.17 -4.48
N PRO A 435 4.00 -15.28 -4.46
CA PRO A 435 3.84 -14.25 -5.48
C PRO A 435 5.04 -13.30 -5.61
N VAL A 436 5.28 -12.88 -6.84
CA VAL A 436 6.23 -11.82 -7.22
C VAL A 436 5.46 -10.69 -7.89
N GLY A 437 5.65 -9.46 -7.40
CA GLY A 437 5.09 -8.25 -7.97
C GLY A 437 6.11 -7.42 -8.75
N MET A 438 5.65 -6.85 -9.86
CA MET A 438 6.34 -5.84 -10.63
C MET A 438 5.68 -4.49 -10.40
N GLN A 439 6.45 -3.44 -10.15
CA GLN A 439 5.88 -2.09 -10.08
C GLN A 439 6.06 -1.33 -11.40
N ILE A 440 5.05 -0.54 -11.72
CA ILE A 440 4.97 0.36 -12.86
C ILE A 440 4.86 1.77 -12.29
N LEU A 441 5.83 2.62 -12.61
CA LEU A 441 5.90 4.01 -12.15
C LEU A 441 5.62 4.94 -13.33
N GLY A 442 4.84 5.99 -13.11
CA GLY A 442 4.54 7.01 -14.12
C GLY A 442 5.03 8.40 -13.70
N PRO A 443 5.03 9.37 -14.61
CA PRO A 443 5.27 10.77 -14.25
C PRO A 443 4.19 11.27 -13.27
N VAL A 444 4.47 12.38 -12.60
CA VAL A 444 3.46 13.06 -11.77
C VAL A 444 2.20 13.30 -12.61
N LEU A 445 1.03 12.94 -12.08
CA LEU A 445 -0.27 12.98 -12.78
C LEU A 445 -0.41 11.98 -13.94
N GLY A 446 0.46 10.98 -14.00
CA GLY A 446 0.48 9.93 -15.04
C GLY A 446 -0.33 8.67 -14.71
N GLU A 447 -1.33 8.76 -13.82
CA GLU A 447 -2.12 7.61 -13.36
C GLU A 447 -2.74 6.81 -14.50
N GLU A 448 -3.33 7.50 -15.48
CA GLU A 448 -3.97 6.84 -16.62
C GLU A 448 -2.98 5.96 -17.40
N LYS A 449 -1.78 6.47 -17.64
CA LYS A 449 -0.74 5.72 -18.35
C LYS A 449 -0.24 4.51 -17.54
N VAL A 450 -0.07 4.69 -16.22
CA VAL A 450 0.30 3.60 -15.30
C VAL A 450 -0.76 2.50 -15.28
N LEU A 451 -2.03 2.88 -15.19
CA LEU A 451 -3.17 1.94 -15.20
C LEU A 451 -3.30 1.24 -16.55
N MET A 452 -3.14 1.96 -17.66
CA MET A 452 -3.18 1.39 -19.02
C MET A 452 -2.09 0.32 -19.20
N VAL A 453 -0.85 0.62 -18.88
CA VAL A 453 0.28 -0.33 -18.99
C VAL A 453 0.06 -1.50 -18.03
N GLY A 454 -0.38 -1.22 -16.80
CA GLY A 454 -0.69 -2.25 -15.81
C GLY A 454 -1.77 -3.22 -16.28
N ASN A 455 -2.85 -2.72 -16.88
CA ASN A 455 -3.93 -3.54 -17.42
C ASN A 455 -3.43 -4.48 -18.55
N VAL A 456 -2.60 -3.98 -19.45
CA VAL A 456 -2.03 -4.80 -20.54
C VAL A 456 -1.10 -5.89 -19.96
N ILE A 457 -0.23 -5.56 -19.00
CA ILE A 457 0.65 -6.51 -18.33
C ILE A 457 -0.17 -7.55 -17.55
N GLU A 458 -1.18 -7.14 -16.79
CA GLU A 458 -2.08 -8.05 -16.07
C GLU A 458 -2.70 -9.08 -16.99
N GLN A 459 -3.22 -8.66 -18.15
CA GLN A 459 -3.80 -9.58 -19.15
C GLN A 459 -2.74 -10.54 -19.73
N ALA A 460 -1.56 -10.05 -20.05
CA ALA A 460 -0.47 -10.86 -20.58
C ALA A 460 0.08 -11.90 -19.57
N MET A 461 -0.01 -11.60 -18.27
CA MET A 461 0.47 -12.47 -17.19
C MET A 461 -0.64 -13.36 -16.60
N LYS A 462 -1.88 -13.25 -17.07
CA LYS A 462 -3.06 -13.91 -16.50
C LYS A 462 -2.90 -15.43 -16.35
N GLU A 463 -2.35 -16.11 -17.33
CA GLU A 463 -2.13 -17.57 -17.29
C GLU A 463 -1.07 -17.94 -16.25
N VAL A 464 0.02 -17.19 -16.17
CA VAL A 464 1.11 -17.43 -15.22
C VAL A 464 0.60 -17.21 -13.79
N VAL A 465 -0.03 -16.06 -13.53
CA VAL A 465 -0.54 -15.67 -12.23
C VAL A 465 -1.75 -16.53 -11.81
N GLY A 466 -2.61 -16.89 -12.76
CA GLY A 466 -3.78 -17.76 -12.51
C GLY A 466 -3.46 -19.24 -12.27
N SER A 467 -2.20 -19.66 -12.46
CA SER A 467 -1.78 -21.06 -12.28
C SER A 467 -1.80 -21.54 -10.83
N LYS A 468 -1.77 -20.63 -9.87
CA LYS A 468 -1.75 -20.92 -8.43
C LYS A 468 -2.77 -20.09 -7.66
N LYS A 469 -3.09 -20.55 -6.45
CA LYS A 469 -4.08 -19.90 -5.58
C LYS A 469 -3.57 -19.87 -4.13
N PRO A 470 -4.00 -18.89 -3.33
CA PRO A 470 -3.76 -18.88 -1.89
C PRO A 470 -4.24 -20.16 -1.20
N LYS A 471 -3.53 -20.59 -0.16
CA LYS A 471 -3.90 -21.81 0.61
C LYS A 471 -5.28 -21.71 1.28
N VAL A 472 -5.74 -20.51 1.56
CA VAL A 472 -7.03 -20.24 2.22
C VAL A 472 -8.25 -20.22 1.26
N TRP A 473 -8.03 -20.57 0.00
CA TRP A 473 -9.10 -20.64 -1.03
C TRP A 473 -9.65 -22.07 -1.18
#